data_de4e83f17bbab181fccf71a20f6c2cfc
#
_entry.id   de4e83f17bbab181fccf71a20f6c2cfc
#
_cell.length_a   1.000
_cell.length_b   1.000
_cell.length_c   1.000
_cell.angle_alpha   90.00
_cell.angle_beta   90.00
_cell.angle_gamma   90.00
#
_symmetry.space_group_name_H-M   'P 1'
#
loop_
_entity.id
_entity.type
_entity.pdbx_description
1 polymer ?
#
loop_
_entity_poly.entity_id
_entity_poly.type
_entity_poly.pdbx_seq_one_letter_code
_entity_poly.pdbx_strand_id
1 'polypeptide(L)'
;LLDAFPYDPSASVDTDGDGMPDEIHAGWASNLTSDLDDDGDGYSDTIDVFPLDPAEWADKDEDGIGDNADFDVDGDGWDNLVEIECGHDPVDQASTPSDDDQDGICNELDNSTPLSDLMGSVPGGQTTVVAFLSVCSTLFIVFILRRRSSDSELESPGIEYESEWDD
;
A
#
# COMPACT_ATOMS: atom_id res chain seq x y z
N LEU A 1 19.98 -20.53 -5.95
CA LEU A 1 19.12 -21.20 -6.93
C LEU A 1 19.81 -22.47 -7.39
N LEU A 2 19.06 -23.53 -7.63
CA LEU A 2 19.56 -24.78 -8.19
C LEU A 2 19.66 -24.57 -9.70
N ASP A 3 20.74 -25.03 -10.33
CA ASP A 3 20.89 -24.99 -11.78
C ASP A 3 19.89 -25.97 -12.43
N ALA A 4 18.99 -25.44 -13.25
CA ALA A 4 17.98 -26.24 -13.93
C ALA A 4 18.59 -27.09 -15.08
N PHE A 5 19.72 -26.66 -15.65
CA PHE A 5 20.38 -27.26 -16.77
C PHE A 5 21.84 -27.72 -16.46
N PRO A 6 22.09 -28.56 -15.45
CA PRO A 6 23.44 -28.84 -14.92
C PRO A 6 24.41 -29.51 -15.93
N TYR A 7 23.92 -29.91 -17.10
CA TYR A 7 24.72 -30.50 -18.18
C TYR A 7 24.90 -29.57 -19.39
N ASP A 8 24.26 -28.36 -19.36
CA ASP A 8 24.40 -27.39 -20.43
C ASP A 8 24.90 -26.05 -19.85
N PRO A 9 26.17 -25.69 -20.04
CA PRO A 9 26.75 -24.50 -19.45
C PRO A 9 26.26 -23.20 -20.08
N SER A 10 25.38 -23.25 -21.06
CA SER A 10 24.78 -22.06 -21.69
C SER A 10 23.47 -21.61 -21.03
N ALA A 11 22.91 -22.42 -20.12
CA ALA A 11 21.64 -22.13 -19.45
C ALA A 11 21.69 -22.55 -17.98
N SER A 12 20.94 -21.92 -17.12
CA SER A 12 20.90 -22.24 -15.69
C SER A 12 19.55 -21.98 -15.02
N VAL A 13 18.70 -21.14 -15.60
CA VAL A 13 17.41 -20.74 -15.06
C VAL A 13 16.29 -21.23 -15.97
N ASP A 14 15.21 -21.67 -15.36
CA ASP A 14 13.98 -22.17 -15.94
C ASP A 14 12.91 -21.82 -14.89
N THR A 15 12.27 -20.68 -15.07
CA THR A 15 11.43 -20.06 -14.04
C THR A 15 10.11 -20.79 -13.89
N ASP A 16 9.48 -21.22 -14.99
CA ASP A 16 8.20 -21.93 -14.98
C ASP A 16 8.35 -23.48 -14.91
N GLY A 17 9.55 -24.00 -15.22
CA GLY A 17 9.87 -25.43 -15.13
C GLY A 17 9.39 -26.23 -16.33
N ASP A 18 9.21 -25.62 -17.49
CA ASP A 18 8.75 -26.30 -18.72
C ASP A 18 9.87 -27.00 -19.49
N GLY A 19 11.15 -26.72 -19.14
CA GLY A 19 12.36 -27.29 -19.72
C GLY A 19 12.98 -26.44 -20.82
N MET A 20 12.46 -25.23 -21.05
CA MET A 20 13.12 -24.18 -21.81
C MET A 20 13.83 -23.20 -20.86
N PRO A 21 15.04 -22.76 -21.15
CA PRO A 21 15.72 -21.80 -20.30
C PRO A 21 15.26 -20.37 -20.58
N ASP A 22 15.18 -19.56 -19.54
CA ASP A 22 14.89 -18.13 -19.63
C ASP A 22 15.92 -17.44 -20.56
N GLU A 23 17.20 -17.81 -20.45
CA GLU A 23 18.25 -17.23 -21.29
C GLU A 23 19.28 -18.25 -21.73
N ILE A 24 19.73 -18.15 -22.99
CA ILE A 24 20.86 -18.88 -23.52
C ILE A 24 22.08 -17.98 -23.65
N HIS A 25 23.11 -18.23 -22.84
CA HIS A 25 24.34 -17.43 -22.84
C HIS A 25 25.15 -17.60 -24.11
N ALA A 26 25.50 -16.49 -24.76
CA ALA A 26 26.27 -16.48 -25.97
C ALA A 26 27.69 -17.07 -25.77
N GLY A 27 28.17 -17.84 -26.78
CA GLY A 27 29.52 -18.40 -26.79
C GLY A 27 29.61 -19.90 -26.45
N TRP A 28 28.47 -20.50 -26.07
CA TRP A 28 28.37 -21.95 -25.86
C TRP A 28 27.46 -22.56 -26.93
N ALA A 29 27.75 -23.82 -27.32
CA ALA A 29 26.88 -24.53 -28.22
C ALA A 29 25.78 -25.23 -27.37
N SER A 30 24.56 -24.80 -27.58
CA SER A 30 23.38 -25.40 -26.99
C SER A 30 22.45 -26.00 -28.05
N ASN A 31 21.70 -27.01 -27.67
CA ASN A 31 20.56 -27.50 -28.44
C ASN A 31 19.21 -27.05 -27.84
N LEU A 32 19.28 -26.26 -26.75
CA LEU A 32 18.12 -25.69 -26.13
C LEU A 32 17.60 -24.49 -26.95
N THR A 33 16.33 -24.20 -26.79
CA THR A 33 15.68 -23.00 -27.31
C THR A 33 15.39 -22.12 -26.13
N SER A 34 15.68 -20.83 -26.20
CA SER A 34 15.31 -19.88 -25.16
C SER A 34 13.80 -19.81 -25.05
N ASP A 35 13.30 -19.71 -23.85
CA ASP A 35 11.92 -19.44 -23.60
C ASP A 35 11.53 -18.05 -24.12
N LEU A 36 10.28 -17.81 -24.31
CA LEU A 36 9.71 -16.54 -24.75
C LEU A 36 8.58 -16.10 -23.80
N ASP A 37 8.33 -16.88 -22.75
CA ASP A 37 7.29 -16.72 -21.76
C ASP A 37 7.85 -17.34 -20.46
N ASP A 38 8.85 -16.67 -19.88
CA ASP A 38 9.75 -17.20 -18.86
C ASP A 38 9.03 -17.67 -17.58
N ASP A 39 7.85 -17.12 -17.26
CA ASP A 39 7.07 -17.50 -16.07
C ASP A 39 5.83 -18.35 -16.40
N GLY A 40 5.51 -18.53 -17.68
CA GLY A 40 4.46 -19.43 -18.14
C GLY A 40 3.03 -18.92 -17.90
N ASP A 41 2.82 -17.62 -17.80
CA ASP A 41 1.51 -17.03 -17.56
C ASP A 41 0.68 -16.86 -18.83
N GLY A 42 1.31 -16.98 -20.01
CA GLY A 42 0.71 -16.88 -21.33
C GLY A 42 0.93 -15.55 -22.03
N TYR A 43 1.66 -14.63 -21.40
CA TYR A 43 2.19 -13.41 -22.01
C TYR A 43 3.68 -13.61 -22.30
N SER A 44 4.15 -13.14 -23.47
CA SER A 44 5.57 -13.28 -23.78
C SER A 44 6.37 -12.17 -23.13
N ASP A 45 7.65 -12.45 -22.77
CA ASP A 45 8.57 -11.51 -22.11
C ASP A 45 8.65 -10.14 -22.80
N THR A 46 8.43 -10.09 -24.11
CA THR A 46 8.51 -8.86 -24.90
C THR A 46 7.34 -7.91 -24.70
N ILE A 47 6.22 -8.38 -24.16
CA ILE A 47 5.00 -7.62 -23.90
C ILE A 47 4.61 -7.66 -22.44
N ASP A 48 5.24 -8.53 -21.66
CA ASP A 48 5.08 -8.65 -20.24
C ASP A 48 5.94 -7.61 -19.51
N VAL A 49 5.35 -6.91 -18.55
CA VAL A 49 6.05 -5.95 -17.70
C VAL A 49 6.77 -6.66 -16.55
N PHE A 50 6.31 -7.87 -16.18
CA PHE A 50 6.83 -8.69 -15.10
C PHE A 50 7.24 -10.11 -15.54
N PRO A 51 8.16 -10.29 -16.48
CA PRO A 51 8.40 -11.54 -17.20
C PRO A 51 8.88 -12.74 -16.34
N LEU A 52 8.92 -12.61 -15.03
CA LEU A 52 9.32 -13.64 -14.06
C LEU A 52 8.30 -13.79 -12.93
N ASP A 53 7.13 -13.16 -13.03
CA ASP A 53 6.06 -13.25 -12.03
C ASP A 53 4.75 -13.71 -12.67
N PRO A 54 4.41 -15.00 -12.60
CA PRO A 54 3.24 -15.57 -13.28
C PRO A 54 1.88 -15.08 -12.75
N ALA A 55 1.88 -14.13 -11.83
CA ALA A 55 0.67 -13.50 -11.33
C ALA A 55 0.42 -12.10 -11.92
N GLU A 56 1.42 -11.53 -12.62
CA GLU A 56 1.38 -10.14 -13.10
C GLU A 56 1.93 -10.06 -14.53
N TRP A 57 1.28 -9.28 -15.40
CA TRP A 57 1.72 -9.06 -16.80
C TRP A 57 1.56 -7.61 -17.27
N ALA A 58 0.92 -6.78 -16.47
CA ALA A 58 0.65 -5.37 -16.79
C ALA A 58 0.86 -4.49 -15.57
N ASP A 59 1.25 -3.24 -15.83
CA ASP A 59 1.41 -2.17 -14.85
C ASP A 59 0.94 -0.89 -15.55
N LYS A 60 -0.29 -0.51 -15.27
CA LYS A 60 -1.01 0.48 -16.06
C LYS A 60 -0.61 1.91 -15.75
N ASP A 61 -0.30 2.20 -14.48
CA ASP A 61 0.13 3.52 -14.03
C ASP A 61 1.66 3.66 -13.93
N GLU A 62 2.39 2.55 -14.17
CA GLU A 62 3.85 2.46 -14.18
C GLU A 62 4.48 2.74 -12.80
N ASP A 63 3.82 2.36 -11.71
CA ASP A 63 4.34 2.55 -10.36
C ASP A 63 5.23 1.39 -9.87
N GLY A 64 5.25 0.26 -10.61
CA GLY A 64 6.04 -0.95 -10.35
C GLY A 64 5.29 -2.00 -9.54
N ILE A 65 4.00 -1.83 -9.32
CA ILE A 65 3.08 -2.85 -8.80
C ILE A 65 2.24 -3.34 -9.98
N GLY A 66 2.10 -4.67 -10.13
CA GLY A 66 1.29 -5.21 -11.21
C GLY A 66 -0.20 -4.99 -11.00
N ASP A 67 -0.95 -4.84 -12.09
CA ASP A 67 -2.38 -4.52 -12.08
C ASP A 67 -3.22 -5.47 -11.20
N ASN A 68 -2.80 -6.74 -11.04
CA ASN A 68 -3.54 -7.70 -10.22
C ASN A 68 -3.32 -7.51 -8.72
N ALA A 69 -2.17 -6.99 -8.31
CA ALA A 69 -1.82 -6.74 -6.91
C ALA A 69 -2.07 -5.28 -6.50
N ASP A 70 -2.32 -4.41 -7.47
CA ASP A 70 -2.49 -2.99 -7.24
C ASP A 70 -3.87 -2.64 -6.68
N PHE A 71 -3.89 -1.70 -5.74
CA PHE A 71 -5.11 -1.16 -5.14
C PHE A 71 -5.61 0.10 -5.85
N ASP A 72 -4.80 0.73 -6.72
CA ASP A 72 -5.08 1.97 -7.46
C ASP A 72 -4.47 1.84 -8.86
N VAL A 73 -5.03 0.92 -9.66
CA VAL A 73 -4.49 0.45 -10.96
C VAL A 73 -4.22 1.57 -11.96
N ASP A 74 -4.97 2.66 -11.92
CA ASP A 74 -4.77 3.76 -12.86
C ASP A 74 -4.04 4.97 -12.28
N GLY A 75 -3.67 4.92 -10.98
CA GLY A 75 -2.84 5.92 -10.33
C GLY A 75 -3.52 7.27 -10.15
N ASP A 76 -4.85 7.31 -10.04
CA ASP A 76 -5.60 8.56 -9.86
C ASP A 76 -5.73 9.00 -8.40
N GLY A 77 -5.39 8.09 -7.45
CA GLY A 77 -5.40 8.30 -6.02
C GLY A 77 -6.64 7.77 -5.32
N TRP A 78 -7.52 7.07 -6.03
CA TRP A 78 -8.65 6.34 -5.48
C TRP A 78 -8.38 4.83 -5.50
N ASP A 79 -8.83 4.14 -4.47
CA ASP A 79 -8.75 2.67 -4.41
C ASP A 79 -9.76 2.04 -5.37
N ASN A 80 -9.36 1.02 -6.15
CA ASN A 80 -10.18 0.33 -7.14
C ASN A 80 -11.56 -0.07 -6.61
N LEU A 81 -11.62 -0.55 -5.35
CA LEU A 81 -12.87 -0.98 -4.75
C LEU A 81 -13.78 0.22 -4.45
N VAL A 82 -13.20 1.33 -4.02
CA VAL A 82 -13.96 2.55 -3.75
C VAL A 82 -14.53 3.09 -5.05
N GLU A 83 -13.76 3.09 -6.13
CA GLU A 83 -14.22 3.52 -7.44
C GLU A 83 -15.40 2.68 -7.95
N ILE A 84 -15.28 1.35 -7.87
CA ILE A 84 -16.38 0.43 -8.22
C ILE A 84 -17.64 0.71 -7.39
N GLU A 85 -17.49 0.94 -6.09
CA GLU A 85 -18.62 1.24 -5.20
C GLU A 85 -19.25 2.60 -5.52
N CYS A 86 -18.44 3.57 -5.97
CA CYS A 86 -18.87 4.90 -6.41
C CYS A 86 -19.40 4.91 -7.85
N GLY A 87 -19.28 3.79 -8.58
CA GLY A 87 -19.75 3.66 -9.96
C GLY A 87 -18.79 4.23 -11.02
N HIS A 88 -17.50 4.29 -10.67
CA HIS A 88 -16.39 4.72 -11.50
C HIS A 88 -15.63 3.53 -12.09
N ASP A 89 -14.76 3.79 -13.06
CA ASP A 89 -13.95 2.78 -13.74
C ASP A 89 -12.53 2.79 -13.16
N PRO A 90 -12.12 1.75 -12.40
CA PRO A 90 -10.82 1.71 -11.73
C PRO A 90 -9.61 1.56 -12.67
N VAL A 91 -9.83 1.54 -13.96
CA VAL A 91 -8.77 1.48 -14.97
C VAL A 91 -8.78 2.70 -15.90
N ASP A 92 -9.55 3.74 -15.61
CA ASP A 92 -9.60 4.99 -16.36
C ASP A 92 -9.29 6.19 -15.46
N GLN A 93 -8.05 6.62 -15.40
CA GLN A 93 -7.55 7.77 -14.62
C GLN A 93 -8.39 9.06 -14.79
N ALA A 94 -9.21 9.16 -15.82
CA ALA A 94 -10.14 10.28 -16.01
C ALA A 94 -11.51 10.07 -15.37
N SER A 95 -11.76 8.87 -14.83
CA SER A 95 -13.03 8.47 -14.20
C SER A 95 -13.06 8.69 -12.71
N THR A 96 -12.42 9.70 -12.19
CA THR A 96 -12.22 10.00 -10.78
C THR A 96 -13.52 10.30 -10.03
N PRO A 97 -13.79 9.65 -8.90
CA PRO A 97 -14.92 9.97 -8.02
C PRO A 97 -14.85 11.41 -7.47
N SER A 98 -16.01 12.03 -7.30
CA SER A 98 -16.09 13.36 -6.66
C SER A 98 -16.18 13.20 -5.15
N ASP A 99 -15.41 14.03 -4.41
CA ASP A 99 -15.38 14.09 -2.94
C ASP A 99 -15.30 15.57 -2.53
N ASP A 100 -16.45 16.13 -2.15
CA ASP A 100 -16.58 17.58 -1.93
C ASP A 100 -16.00 18.05 -0.59
N ASP A 101 -15.94 17.16 0.42
CA ASP A 101 -15.40 17.50 1.75
C ASP A 101 -14.03 16.85 2.03
N GLN A 102 -13.54 16.05 1.11
CA GLN A 102 -12.21 15.41 1.11
C GLN A 102 -11.99 14.49 2.32
N ASP A 103 -13.02 13.72 2.66
CA ASP A 103 -12.95 12.73 3.72
C ASP A 103 -12.55 11.32 3.23
N GLY A 104 -12.40 11.14 1.91
CA GLY A 104 -12.03 9.89 1.26
C GLY A 104 -13.23 8.98 0.96
N ILE A 105 -14.44 9.51 1.05
CA ILE A 105 -15.68 8.85 0.65
C ILE A 105 -16.28 9.65 -0.51
N CYS A 106 -16.59 8.98 -1.60
CA CYS A 106 -17.19 9.68 -2.75
C CYS A 106 -18.58 10.23 -2.40
N ASN A 107 -18.96 11.33 -3.05
CA ASN A 107 -20.25 11.99 -2.83
C ASN A 107 -21.47 11.06 -2.96
N GLU A 108 -21.36 9.99 -3.79
CA GLU A 108 -22.41 9.00 -4.03
C GLU A 108 -22.67 8.13 -2.80
N LEU A 109 -21.64 7.85 -2.01
CA LEU A 109 -21.69 7.02 -0.80
C LEU A 109 -21.70 7.85 0.47
N ASP A 110 -21.27 9.11 0.39
CA ASP A 110 -21.20 10.00 1.53
C ASP A 110 -22.61 10.44 1.97
N ASN A 111 -22.94 10.07 3.20
CA ASN A 111 -24.13 10.54 3.90
C ASN A 111 -23.79 11.62 4.94
N SER A 112 -22.53 12.01 5.06
CA SER A 112 -22.11 13.12 5.90
C SER A 112 -22.48 14.42 5.18
N THR A 113 -23.37 15.19 5.78
CA THR A 113 -23.56 16.56 5.30
C THR A 113 -22.29 17.35 5.62
N PRO A 114 -21.68 18.03 4.64
CA PRO A 114 -20.51 18.85 4.91
C PRO A 114 -20.79 19.77 6.10
N LEU A 115 -19.83 19.88 7.00
CA LEU A 115 -19.93 20.76 8.19
C LEU A 115 -20.37 22.20 7.85
N SER A 116 -20.19 22.61 6.58
CA SER A 116 -20.69 23.85 6.02
C SER A 116 -22.22 23.96 6.04
N ASP A 117 -22.95 22.85 5.83
CA ASP A 117 -24.42 22.83 5.82
C ASP A 117 -25.00 22.88 7.24
N LEU A 118 -24.29 22.29 8.21
CA LEU A 118 -24.64 22.40 9.61
C LEU A 118 -24.47 23.85 10.14
N MET A 119 -23.53 24.60 9.59
CA MET A 119 -23.26 25.98 9.99
C MET A 119 -24.24 26.99 9.35
N GLY A 120 -24.83 26.64 8.21
CA GLY A 120 -25.83 27.53 7.51
C GLY A 120 -27.25 27.43 8.03
N SER A 121 -27.60 26.40 8.78
CA SER A 121 -28.98 26.07 9.17
C SER A 121 -29.41 26.55 10.57
N VAL A 122 -28.49 27.13 11.36
CA VAL A 122 -28.82 27.59 12.74
C VAL A 122 -29.04 29.11 12.76
N PRO A 123 -30.27 29.58 12.83
CA PRO A 123 -30.54 31.00 13.01
C PRO A 123 -29.98 31.46 14.37
N GLY A 124 -28.88 32.18 14.37
CA GLY A 124 -28.24 32.71 15.59
C GLY A 124 -27.03 31.95 16.12
N GLY A 125 -26.45 31.00 15.34
CA GLY A 125 -25.51 29.97 15.83
C GLY A 125 -24.02 30.30 15.91
N GLN A 126 -23.56 31.54 15.75
CA GLN A 126 -22.13 31.87 15.86
C GLN A 126 -21.56 31.71 17.29
N THR A 127 -22.38 31.64 18.31
CA THR A 127 -21.91 31.54 19.70
C THR A 127 -21.80 30.11 20.23
N THR A 128 -22.51 29.15 19.63
CA THR A 128 -22.52 27.74 20.12
C THR A 128 -21.35 26.93 19.64
N VAL A 129 -20.86 27.15 18.43
CA VAL A 129 -19.71 26.38 17.87
C VAL A 129 -18.40 26.74 18.60
N VAL A 130 -18.22 28.02 18.95
CA VAL A 130 -17.04 28.45 19.72
C VAL A 130 -17.05 27.84 21.13
N ALA A 131 -18.24 27.63 21.72
CA ALA A 131 -18.34 26.97 23.03
C ALA A 131 -17.98 25.47 23.00
N PHE A 132 -18.35 24.75 21.94
CA PHE A 132 -17.98 23.34 21.80
C PHE A 132 -16.47 23.11 21.56
N LEU A 133 -15.84 23.94 20.71
CA LEU A 133 -14.39 23.90 20.49
C LEU A 133 -13.61 24.27 21.77
N SER A 134 -14.11 25.18 22.55
CA SER A 134 -13.52 25.56 23.85
C SER A 134 -13.60 24.42 24.88
N VAL A 135 -14.73 23.71 24.96
CA VAL A 135 -14.90 22.59 25.88
C VAL A 135 -14.05 21.38 25.46
N CYS A 136 -13.97 21.06 24.17
CA CYS A 136 -13.11 19.98 23.67
C CYS A 136 -11.64 20.27 23.90
N SER A 137 -11.18 21.52 23.68
CA SER A 137 -9.77 21.89 23.92
C SER A 137 -9.41 21.85 25.41
N THR A 138 -10.31 22.25 26.31
CA THR A 138 -10.07 22.18 27.75
C THR A 138 -10.07 20.74 28.26
N LEU A 139 -10.96 19.86 27.76
CA LEU A 139 -10.97 18.45 28.10
C LEU A 139 -9.71 17.73 27.60
N PHE A 140 -9.23 18.07 26.40
CA PHE A 140 -8.00 17.50 25.85
C PHE A 140 -6.76 17.95 26.63
N ILE A 141 -6.68 19.21 27.04
CA ILE A 141 -5.59 19.72 27.89
C ILE A 141 -5.62 19.05 29.26
N VAL A 142 -6.79 18.90 29.90
CA VAL A 142 -6.94 18.20 31.16
C VAL A 142 -6.55 16.72 31.03
N PHE A 143 -6.90 16.07 29.91
CA PHE A 143 -6.49 14.70 29.65
C PHE A 143 -4.96 14.54 29.51
N ILE A 144 -4.29 15.45 28.78
CA ILE A 144 -2.83 15.47 28.66
C ILE A 144 -2.14 15.74 30.01
N LEU A 145 -2.64 16.68 30.77
CA LEU A 145 -2.06 17.01 32.07
C LEU A 145 -2.23 15.85 33.07
N ARG A 146 -3.37 15.15 33.03
CA ARG A 146 -3.64 14.00 33.88
C ARG A 146 -2.77 12.80 33.51
N ARG A 147 -2.52 12.59 32.20
CA ARG A 147 -1.61 11.56 31.71
C ARG A 147 -0.17 11.82 32.14
N ARG A 148 0.28 13.08 32.07
CA ARG A 148 1.62 13.49 32.48
C ARG A 148 1.86 13.36 33.98
N SER A 149 0.80 13.49 34.80
CA SER A 149 0.87 13.28 36.26
C SER A 149 0.97 11.79 36.64
N SER A 150 0.46 10.88 35.81
CA SER A 150 0.58 9.42 36.04
C SER A 150 1.96 8.87 35.71
N ASP A 151 2.68 9.52 34.78
CA ASP A 151 4.01 9.05 34.35
C ASP A 151 5.14 9.49 35.33
N SER A 152 4.85 10.33 36.32
CA SER A 152 5.83 10.80 37.32
C SER A 152 5.92 9.92 38.60
N GLU A 153 5.09 8.89 38.73
CA GLU A 153 5.11 7.97 39.88
C GLU A 153 5.80 6.62 39.64
N LEU A 154 6.45 6.44 38.50
CA LEU A 154 7.25 5.24 38.20
C LEU A 154 8.76 5.53 38.27
N GLU A 155 9.20 6.10 39.36
CA GLU A 155 10.63 6.03 39.73
C GLU A 155 10.89 4.70 40.43
N SER A 156 11.64 3.82 39.77
CA SER A 156 12.05 2.51 40.27
C SER A 156 12.97 2.64 41.50
N PRO A 157 12.84 1.80 42.53
CA PRO A 157 13.79 1.75 43.64
C PRO A 157 15.13 1.22 43.13
N GLY A 158 16.19 1.95 43.44
CA GLY A 158 17.56 1.61 43.09
C GLY A 158 17.96 0.23 43.66
N ILE A 159 18.53 -0.58 42.78
CA ILE A 159 19.22 -1.81 43.14
C ILE A 159 20.65 -1.41 43.48
N GLU A 160 20.96 -1.40 44.75
CA GLU A 160 22.33 -1.32 45.28
C GLU A 160 23.04 -2.64 44.97
N TYR A 161 24.07 -2.62 44.10
CA TYR A 161 25.01 -3.73 43.94
C TYR A 161 26.12 -3.60 45.00
N GLU A 162 26.06 -4.41 46.05
CA GLU A 162 27.23 -4.68 46.87
C GLU A 162 28.21 -5.56 46.07
N SER A 163 29.38 -5.01 45.81
CA SER A 163 30.54 -5.74 45.30
C SER A 163 31.32 -6.34 46.44
N GLU A 164 31.11 -7.62 46.71
CA GLU A 164 31.96 -8.41 47.63
C GLU A 164 32.87 -9.31 46.76
N TRP A 165 34.09 -8.84 46.57
CA TRP A 165 35.24 -9.65 46.15
C TRP A 165 36.28 -9.55 47.25
N ASP A 166 36.42 -10.58 48.09
CA ASP A 166 37.61 -10.87 48.84
C ASP A 166 37.82 -12.38 48.93
N ASP A 167 39.08 -12.77 48.60
CA ASP A 167 39.83 -14.02 48.72
C ASP A 167 39.58 -15.12 47.70
#